data_dc4ef33051a08f8b3983573dc6273c70
#
_entry.id   dc4ef33051a08f8b3983573dc6273c70
#
_cell.length_a   1.000
_cell.length_b   1.000
_cell.length_c   1.000
_cell.angle_alpha   90.00
_cell.angle_beta   90.00
_cell.angle_gamma   90.00
#
_symmetry.space_group_name_H-M   'P 1'
#
loop_
_entity.id
_entity.type
_entity.pdbx_description
1 polymer ?
#
loop_
_entity_poly.entity_id
_entity_poly.type
_entity_poly.pdbx_seq_one_letter_code
_entity_poly.pdbx_strand_id
1 'polypeptide(L)'
;MSPTAHPEHPNAASARRTIKAVALVLARHEIRSLRRWFEDFDRDILLPILLDEIALHNIGALQNGVARRESTRPITATPSVPRDTRPADCGLKPCNAYSIAAATGLPRETVRRKIGRLIELGWICREDNGHLFITEIALEQFGSMLSSRALGELLETADHVRTLLDDEHD
;
A
#
# COMPACT_ATOMS: atom_id res chain seq x y z
N MET A 1 36.80 -2.63 41.13
CA MET A 1 36.17 -3.75 40.37
C MET A 1 35.78 -3.22 39.03
N SER A 2 36.60 -3.47 38.00
CA SER A 2 36.32 -3.02 36.62
C SER A 2 35.36 -4.01 35.98
N PRO A 3 34.34 -3.55 35.19
CA PRO A 3 33.48 -4.47 34.49
C PRO A 3 34.27 -5.14 33.36
N THR A 4 34.35 -6.44 33.38
CA THR A 4 34.89 -7.29 32.32
C THR A 4 34.03 -7.14 31.08
N ALA A 5 34.56 -6.44 30.09
CA ALA A 5 33.97 -6.43 28.76
C ALA A 5 34.08 -7.85 28.17
N HIS A 6 32.95 -8.56 28.03
CA HIS A 6 32.91 -9.78 27.25
C HIS A 6 33.26 -9.45 25.79
N PRO A 7 34.22 -10.17 25.18
CA PRO A 7 34.49 -9.99 23.75
C PRO A 7 33.22 -10.38 22.96
N GLU A 8 32.63 -9.43 22.26
CA GLU A 8 31.55 -9.71 21.33
C GLU A 8 32.10 -10.66 20.25
N HIS A 9 31.44 -11.77 20.01
CA HIS A 9 31.78 -12.69 18.92
C HIS A 9 31.82 -11.92 17.59
N PRO A 10 32.86 -12.08 16.75
CA PRO A 10 33.01 -11.34 15.48
C PRO A 10 31.79 -11.45 14.57
N ASN A 11 31.07 -12.55 14.61
CA ASN A 11 29.82 -12.78 13.86
C ASN A 11 28.67 -11.85 14.35
N ALA A 12 28.54 -11.59 15.66
CA ALA A 12 27.51 -10.71 16.19
C ALA A 12 27.73 -9.24 15.80
N ALA A 13 28.96 -8.80 15.64
CA ALA A 13 29.28 -7.42 15.20
C ALA A 13 29.03 -7.26 13.69
N SER A 14 29.26 -8.29 12.87
CA SER A 14 28.93 -8.30 11.45
C SER A 14 27.41 -8.24 11.25
N ALA A 15 26.66 -9.16 11.87
CA ALA A 15 25.20 -9.19 11.81
C ALA A 15 24.55 -7.85 12.20
N ARG A 16 25.06 -7.19 13.24
CA ARG A 16 24.57 -5.86 13.63
C ARG A 16 24.85 -4.78 12.56
N ARG A 17 25.97 -4.86 11.83
CA ARG A 17 26.28 -3.93 10.74
C ARG A 17 25.32 -4.15 9.56
N THR A 18 25.11 -5.39 9.17
CA THR A 18 24.18 -5.76 8.10
C THR A 18 22.77 -5.30 8.42
N ILE A 19 22.26 -5.57 9.63
CA ILE A 19 20.93 -5.10 10.07
C ILE A 19 20.83 -3.56 9.98
N LYS A 20 21.85 -2.82 10.39
CA LYS A 20 21.84 -1.35 10.26
C LYS A 20 21.85 -0.89 8.82
N ALA A 21 22.62 -1.54 7.94
CA ALA A 21 22.65 -1.23 6.51
C ALA A 21 21.29 -1.49 5.87
N VAL A 22 20.68 -2.64 6.13
CA VAL A 22 19.33 -2.98 5.67
C VAL A 22 18.30 -1.96 6.17
N ALA A 23 18.32 -1.60 7.45
CA ALA A 23 17.42 -0.60 8.01
C ALA A 23 17.53 0.76 7.30
N LEU A 24 18.74 1.20 6.94
CA LEU A 24 18.97 2.43 6.20
C LEU A 24 18.44 2.35 4.76
N VAL A 25 18.59 1.21 4.09
CA VAL A 25 18.05 0.98 2.74
C VAL A 25 16.53 1.07 2.76
N LEU A 26 15.89 0.38 3.70
CA LEU A 26 14.43 0.40 3.87
C LEU A 26 13.93 1.81 4.22
N ALA A 27 14.57 2.49 5.17
CA ALA A 27 14.19 3.87 5.53
C ALA A 27 14.28 4.83 4.35
N ARG A 28 15.31 4.69 3.48
CA ARG A 28 15.41 5.50 2.25
C ARG A 28 14.27 5.22 1.27
N HIS A 29 13.87 3.96 1.13
CA HIS A 29 12.75 3.57 0.28
C HIS A 29 11.44 4.16 0.81
N GLU A 30 11.16 4.00 2.10
CA GLU A 30 9.94 4.53 2.74
C GLU A 30 9.85 6.05 2.60
N ILE A 31 10.91 6.79 2.90
CA ILE A 31 10.93 8.25 2.77
C ILE A 31 10.72 8.70 1.32
N ARG A 32 11.31 8.02 0.33
CA ARG A 32 11.05 8.33 -1.09
C ARG A 32 9.60 8.09 -1.46
N SER A 33 9.02 6.98 -1.04
CA SER A 33 7.62 6.66 -1.26
C SER A 33 6.69 7.68 -0.61
N LEU A 34 6.90 8.01 0.67
CA LEU A 34 6.11 9.00 1.39
C LEU A 34 6.18 10.41 0.76
N ARG A 35 7.38 10.83 0.31
CA ARG A 35 7.54 12.14 -0.35
C ARG A 35 6.77 12.20 -1.66
N ARG A 36 6.84 11.16 -2.49
CA ARG A 36 6.09 11.06 -3.74
C ARG A 36 4.59 11.15 -3.46
N TRP A 37 4.06 10.34 -2.54
CA TRP A 37 2.64 10.38 -2.18
C TRP A 37 2.21 11.76 -1.66
N PHE A 38 3.07 12.39 -0.86
CA PHE A 38 2.81 13.73 -0.37
C PHE A 38 2.75 14.78 -1.51
N GLU A 39 3.60 14.66 -2.53
CA GLU A 39 3.60 15.52 -3.70
C GLU A 39 2.40 15.25 -4.61
N ASP A 40 2.10 13.99 -4.89
CA ASP A 40 1.03 13.56 -5.81
C ASP A 40 -0.39 13.87 -5.25
N PHE A 41 -0.50 14.04 -3.93
CA PHE A 41 -1.78 14.28 -3.23
C PHE A 41 -1.87 15.68 -2.59
N ASP A 42 -1.38 16.70 -3.26
CA ASP A 42 -1.45 18.10 -2.80
C ASP A 42 -0.94 18.31 -1.36
N ARG A 43 0.09 17.59 -0.97
CA ARG A 43 0.71 17.60 0.38
C ARG A 43 -0.21 17.08 1.49
N ASP A 44 -1.17 16.24 1.15
CA ASP A 44 -2.10 15.63 2.07
C ASP A 44 -1.93 14.11 2.12
N ILE A 45 -1.01 13.65 2.96
CA ILE A 45 -0.67 12.22 3.10
C ILE A 45 -1.84 11.34 3.56
N LEU A 46 -2.88 11.92 4.14
CA LEU A 46 -4.05 11.15 4.55
C LEU A 46 -4.94 10.75 3.37
N LEU A 47 -4.88 11.46 2.25
CA LEU A 47 -5.66 11.10 1.06
C LEU A 47 -5.24 9.75 0.48
N PRO A 48 -3.93 9.50 0.17
CA PRO A 48 -3.52 8.19 -0.32
C PRO A 48 -3.78 7.08 0.69
N ILE A 49 -3.52 7.29 1.98
CA ILE A 49 -3.78 6.29 3.03
C ILE A 49 -5.25 5.86 3.02
N LEU A 50 -6.18 6.81 2.96
CA LEU A 50 -7.61 6.50 2.94
C LEU A 50 -8.06 5.89 1.62
N LEU A 51 -7.50 6.33 0.50
CA LEU A 51 -7.79 5.77 -0.81
C LEU A 51 -7.35 4.30 -0.91
N ASP A 52 -6.14 3.99 -0.43
CA ASP A 52 -5.62 2.62 -0.39
C ASP A 52 -6.45 1.73 0.53
N GLU A 53 -6.83 2.22 1.71
CA GLU A 53 -7.67 1.45 2.63
C GLU A 53 -9.04 1.13 2.02
N ILE A 54 -9.65 2.09 1.32
CA ILE A 54 -10.91 1.88 0.60
C ILE A 54 -10.70 0.88 -0.53
N ALA A 55 -9.62 1.03 -1.33
CA ALA A 55 -9.30 0.13 -2.43
C ALA A 55 -9.06 -1.30 -1.95
N LEU A 56 -8.27 -1.49 -0.92
CA LEU A 56 -8.01 -2.80 -0.30
C LEU A 56 -9.30 -3.45 0.20
N HIS A 57 -10.20 -2.66 0.79
CA HIS A 57 -11.49 -3.16 1.25
C HIS A 57 -12.40 -3.57 0.11
N ASN A 58 -12.46 -2.75 -0.95
CA ASN A 58 -13.29 -3.02 -2.12
C ASN A 58 -12.77 -4.22 -2.93
N ILE A 59 -11.45 -4.30 -3.18
CA ILE A 59 -10.82 -5.28 -4.08
C ILE A 59 -10.40 -6.55 -3.33
N GLY A 60 -10.06 -6.46 -2.05
CA GLY A 60 -9.55 -7.58 -1.25
C GLY A 60 -10.49 -8.80 -1.18
N ALA A 61 -11.80 -8.58 -1.38
CA ALA A 61 -12.75 -9.68 -1.50
C ALA A 61 -12.62 -10.45 -2.83
N LEU A 62 -12.21 -9.77 -3.91
CA LEU A 62 -11.97 -10.40 -5.22
C LEU A 62 -10.73 -11.30 -5.16
N GLN A 63 -9.67 -10.87 -4.50
CA GLN A 63 -8.44 -11.67 -4.33
C GLN A 63 -8.70 -12.95 -3.52
N ASN A 64 -9.51 -12.87 -2.46
CA ASN A 64 -9.91 -14.05 -1.69
C ASN A 64 -10.85 -14.99 -2.47
N GLY A 65 -11.63 -14.48 -3.41
CA GLY A 65 -12.48 -15.24 -4.34
C GLY A 65 -11.70 -15.86 -5.48
N VAL A 66 -10.68 -15.18 -5.98
CA VAL A 66 -9.80 -15.60 -7.07
C VAL A 66 -8.80 -16.66 -6.58
N ALA A 67 -8.19 -16.48 -5.42
CA ALA A 67 -7.32 -17.52 -4.82
C ALA A 67 -8.05 -18.87 -4.62
N ARG A 68 -9.37 -18.85 -4.46
CA ARG A 68 -10.20 -20.06 -4.37
C ARG A 68 -10.59 -20.64 -5.75
N ARG A 69 -10.49 -19.84 -6.83
CA ARG A 69 -10.81 -20.24 -8.22
C ARG A 69 -9.58 -20.44 -9.13
N GLU A 70 -8.42 -19.88 -8.78
CA GLU A 70 -7.19 -19.89 -9.60
C GLU A 70 -6.28 -21.09 -9.39
N SER A 71 -6.83 -22.27 -9.11
CA SER A 71 -6.11 -23.48 -9.50
C SER A 71 -6.09 -23.70 -11.03
N THR A 72 -6.70 -22.84 -11.87
CA THR A 72 -6.94 -23.20 -13.29
C THR A 72 -7.02 -22.04 -14.31
N ARG A 73 -6.47 -20.82 -14.09
CA ARG A 73 -6.49 -19.81 -15.19
C ARG A 73 -5.27 -18.86 -15.20
N PRO A 74 -4.72 -18.51 -16.39
CA PRO A 74 -3.55 -17.63 -16.51
C PRO A 74 -3.88 -16.17 -16.22
N ILE A 75 -2.91 -15.48 -15.56
CA ILE A 75 -2.93 -14.09 -15.12
C ILE A 75 -2.76 -13.16 -16.32
N THR A 76 -3.81 -12.87 -17.09
CA THR A 76 -3.78 -11.85 -18.14
C THR A 76 -5.15 -11.24 -18.40
N ALA A 77 -5.83 -10.75 -17.36
CA ALA A 77 -6.96 -9.85 -17.58
C ALA A 77 -7.10 -8.92 -16.37
N THR A 78 -6.72 -7.67 -16.53
CA THR A 78 -7.20 -6.57 -15.69
C THR A 78 -8.72 -6.56 -15.81
N PRO A 79 -9.50 -6.65 -14.71
CA PRO A 79 -10.95 -6.54 -14.80
C PRO A 79 -11.30 -5.11 -15.24
N SER A 80 -11.64 -4.94 -16.49
CA SER A 80 -12.24 -3.69 -16.99
C SER A 80 -13.68 -3.62 -16.48
N VAL A 81 -13.92 -2.68 -15.57
CA VAL A 81 -15.27 -2.36 -15.08
C VAL A 81 -15.98 -1.54 -16.16
N PRO A 82 -17.14 -1.98 -16.71
CA PRO A 82 -17.89 -1.19 -17.67
C PRO A 82 -18.33 0.14 -17.04
N ARG A 83 -18.16 1.26 -17.77
CA ARG A 83 -18.42 2.63 -17.28
C ARG A 83 -19.84 2.91 -16.77
N ASP A 84 -20.81 2.05 -17.11
CA ASP A 84 -22.23 2.20 -16.77
C ASP A 84 -22.72 1.18 -15.71
N THR A 85 -21.85 0.36 -15.16
CA THR A 85 -22.25 -0.66 -14.17
C THR A 85 -22.09 -0.12 -12.75
N ARG A 86 -23.10 -0.34 -11.90
CA ARG A 86 -22.98 0.03 -10.47
C ARG A 86 -21.79 -0.70 -9.85
N PRO A 87 -20.98 -0.03 -9.00
CA PRO A 87 -19.80 -0.65 -8.37
C PRO A 87 -20.10 -1.98 -7.64
N ALA A 88 -21.27 -2.10 -7.03
CA ALA A 88 -21.74 -3.34 -6.40
C ALA A 88 -21.92 -4.50 -7.39
N ASP A 89 -22.28 -4.22 -8.65
CA ASP A 89 -22.48 -5.24 -9.69
C ASP A 89 -21.14 -5.77 -10.23
N CYS A 90 -20.03 -5.05 -9.96
CA CYS A 90 -18.67 -5.45 -10.34
C CYS A 90 -18.00 -6.37 -9.31
N GLY A 91 -18.71 -6.80 -8.28
CA GLY A 91 -18.19 -7.68 -7.23
C GLY A 91 -17.30 -6.96 -6.21
N LEU A 92 -17.26 -5.63 -6.22
CA LEU A 92 -16.56 -4.84 -5.21
C LEU A 92 -17.29 -4.92 -3.87
N LYS A 93 -16.55 -5.11 -2.79
CA LYS A 93 -17.10 -5.14 -1.44
C LYS A 93 -17.29 -3.71 -0.91
N PRO A 94 -18.51 -3.30 -0.49
CA PRO A 94 -18.72 -1.96 0.03
C PRO A 94 -18.00 -1.74 1.36
N CYS A 95 -17.51 -0.52 1.57
CA CYS A 95 -17.08 -0.04 2.88
C CYS A 95 -17.80 1.27 3.23
N ASN A 96 -17.59 1.80 4.41
CA ASN A 96 -18.14 3.07 4.83
C ASN A 96 -17.14 3.85 5.69
N ALA A 97 -17.42 5.15 5.91
CA ALA A 97 -16.52 6.01 6.67
C ALA A 97 -16.25 5.50 8.11
N TYR A 98 -17.17 4.76 8.69
CA TYR A 98 -16.99 4.21 10.03
C TYR A 98 -15.98 3.04 10.02
N SER A 99 -16.10 2.11 9.07
CA SER A 99 -15.16 0.99 8.94
C SER A 99 -13.75 1.47 8.60
N ILE A 100 -13.64 2.49 7.71
CA ILE A 100 -12.35 3.09 7.36
C ILE A 100 -11.72 3.82 8.57
N ALA A 101 -12.50 4.55 9.35
CA ALA A 101 -12.00 5.18 10.58
C ALA A 101 -11.52 4.14 11.61
N ALA A 102 -12.21 3.01 11.73
CA ALA A 102 -11.80 1.92 12.61
C ALA A 102 -10.51 1.23 12.13
N ALA A 103 -10.37 1.01 10.82
CA ALA A 103 -9.20 0.37 10.22
C ALA A 103 -7.94 1.25 10.31
N THR A 104 -8.08 2.56 10.06
CA THR A 104 -6.95 3.51 10.06
C THR A 104 -6.61 4.08 11.44
N GLY A 105 -7.49 3.95 12.43
CA GLY A 105 -7.34 4.59 13.73
C GLY A 105 -7.50 6.12 13.71
N LEU A 106 -7.88 6.70 12.56
CA LEU A 106 -8.05 8.15 12.43
C LEU A 106 -9.39 8.63 13.02
N PRO A 107 -9.46 9.88 13.53
CA PRO A 107 -10.70 10.47 13.99
C PRO A 107 -11.78 10.48 12.89
N ARG A 108 -13.01 10.05 13.24
CA ARG A 108 -14.13 9.93 12.28
C ARG A 108 -14.38 11.20 11.46
N GLU A 109 -14.27 12.37 12.07
CA GLU A 109 -14.48 13.64 11.38
C GLU A 109 -13.36 13.93 10.36
N THR A 110 -12.11 13.58 10.69
CA THR A 110 -10.99 13.65 9.75
C THR A 110 -11.25 12.75 8.56
N VAL A 111 -11.62 11.48 8.79
CA VAL A 111 -11.94 10.52 7.72
C VAL A 111 -13.09 11.04 6.86
N ARG A 112 -14.19 11.51 7.46
CA ARG A 112 -15.35 12.04 6.74
C ARG A 112 -14.97 13.20 5.81
N ARG A 113 -14.17 14.16 6.30
CA ARG A 113 -13.71 15.30 5.52
C ARG A 113 -12.79 14.87 4.35
N LYS A 114 -11.87 13.96 4.59
CA LYS A 114 -10.95 13.46 3.56
C LYS A 114 -11.66 12.61 2.50
N ILE A 115 -12.62 11.79 2.91
CA ILE A 115 -13.52 11.08 1.99
C ILE A 115 -14.27 12.08 1.09
N GLY A 116 -14.79 13.19 1.64
CA GLY A 116 -15.38 14.27 0.86
C GLY A 116 -14.42 14.78 -0.23
N ARG A 117 -13.15 14.99 0.14
CA ARG A 117 -12.13 15.44 -0.83
C ARG A 117 -11.85 14.40 -1.91
N LEU A 118 -11.77 13.11 -1.57
CA LEU A 118 -11.59 12.03 -2.54
C LEU A 118 -12.78 11.91 -3.51
N ILE A 119 -14.00 12.19 -3.04
CA ILE A 119 -15.19 12.25 -3.89
C ILE A 119 -15.11 13.45 -4.85
N GLU A 120 -14.72 14.63 -4.38
CA GLU A 120 -14.53 15.84 -5.21
C GLU A 120 -13.48 15.61 -6.31
N LEU A 121 -12.43 14.85 -6.01
CA LEU A 121 -11.39 14.45 -6.98
C LEU A 121 -11.86 13.36 -7.94
N GLY A 122 -13.04 12.79 -7.74
CA GLY A 122 -13.59 11.71 -8.56
C GLY A 122 -12.94 10.35 -8.34
N TRP A 123 -12.17 10.17 -7.28
CA TRP A 123 -11.43 8.93 -7.02
C TRP A 123 -12.23 7.88 -6.26
N ILE A 124 -13.22 8.31 -5.51
CA ILE A 124 -14.21 7.43 -4.90
C ILE A 124 -15.62 7.95 -5.20
N CYS A 125 -16.58 7.03 -5.24
CA CYS A 125 -17.99 7.37 -5.26
C CYS A 125 -18.68 6.92 -3.96
N ARG A 126 -19.77 7.59 -3.64
CA ARG A 126 -20.62 7.27 -2.49
C ARG A 126 -22.01 7.00 -2.99
N GLU A 127 -22.57 5.87 -2.61
CA GLU A 127 -23.98 5.56 -2.83
C GLU A 127 -24.89 6.19 -1.75
N ASP A 128 -26.20 6.22 -2.00
CA ASP A 128 -27.21 6.79 -1.10
C ASP A 128 -27.23 6.11 0.28
N ASN A 129 -26.89 4.83 0.34
CA ASN A 129 -26.76 4.05 1.58
C ASN A 129 -25.46 4.35 2.38
N GLY A 130 -24.61 5.26 1.86
CA GLY A 130 -23.33 5.65 2.45
C GLY A 130 -22.16 4.71 2.13
N HIS A 131 -22.35 3.73 1.28
CA HIS A 131 -21.29 2.86 0.79
C HIS A 131 -20.31 3.63 -0.09
N LEU A 132 -19.03 3.28 0.05
CA LEU A 132 -17.90 3.89 -0.66
C LEU A 132 -17.26 2.87 -1.57
N PHE A 133 -16.96 3.31 -2.80
CA PHE A 133 -16.30 2.49 -3.80
C PHE A 133 -15.22 3.32 -4.50
N ILE A 134 -14.11 2.66 -4.82
CA ILE A 134 -13.09 3.21 -5.70
C ILE A 134 -13.63 3.31 -7.12
N THR A 135 -13.29 4.39 -7.83
CA THR A 135 -13.69 4.60 -9.22
C THR A 135 -12.68 4.00 -10.20
N GLU A 136 -13.09 3.80 -11.45
CA GLU A 136 -12.21 3.37 -12.52
C GLU A 136 -11.07 4.38 -12.76
N ILE A 137 -11.37 5.68 -12.68
CA ILE A 137 -10.36 6.75 -12.79
C ILE A 137 -9.25 6.58 -11.76
N ALA A 138 -9.61 6.29 -10.51
CA ALA A 138 -8.63 6.04 -9.47
C ALA A 138 -7.82 4.78 -9.74
N LEU A 139 -8.44 3.70 -10.20
CA LEU A 139 -7.76 2.44 -10.54
C LEU A 139 -6.76 2.63 -11.68
N GLU A 140 -7.14 3.35 -12.73
CA GLU A 140 -6.25 3.66 -13.86
C GLU A 140 -5.07 4.54 -13.44
N GLN A 141 -5.32 5.63 -12.72
CA GLN A 141 -4.28 6.53 -12.24
C GLN A 141 -3.34 5.85 -11.26
N PHE A 142 -3.89 5.15 -10.27
CA PHE A 142 -3.13 4.41 -9.28
C PHE A 142 -2.34 3.25 -9.90
N GLY A 143 -2.97 2.48 -10.78
CA GLY A 143 -2.32 1.40 -11.51
C GLY A 143 -1.12 1.90 -12.34
N SER A 144 -1.27 3.04 -13.00
CA SER A 144 -0.18 3.69 -13.74
C SER A 144 0.96 4.16 -12.83
N MET A 145 0.64 4.81 -11.69
CA MET A 145 1.63 5.28 -10.73
C MET A 145 2.39 4.13 -10.07
N LEU A 146 1.70 3.05 -9.70
CA LEU A 146 2.30 1.89 -9.06
C LEU A 146 3.15 1.07 -10.04
N SER A 147 2.68 0.87 -11.27
CA SER A 147 3.35 -0.01 -12.24
C SER A 147 4.61 0.60 -12.86
N SER A 148 4.68 1.92 -13.05
CA SER A 148 5.78 2.55 -13.79
C SER A 148 7.03 2.79 -12.95
N ARG A 149 6.89 3.35 -11.76
CA ARG A 149 8.03 3.79 -10.94
C ARG A 149 8.14 3.09 -9.59
N ALA A 150 7.01 2.96 -8.88
CA ALA A 150 7.01 2.40 -7.54
C ALA A 150 7.47 0.93 -7.52
N LEU A 151 7.05 0.15 -8.50
CA LEU A 151 7.47 -1.24 -8.64
C LEU A 151 8.99 -1.35 -8.91
N GLY A 152 9.53 -0.53 -9.82
CA GLY A 152 10.98 -0.50 -10.10
C GLY A 152 11.79 -0.16 -8.85
N GLU A 153 11.42 0.89 -8.13
CA GLU A 153 12.08 1.29 -6.89
C GLU A 153 11.98 0.23 -5.78
N LEU A 154 10.87 -0.50 -5.69
CA LEU A 154 10.70 -1.61 -4.75
C LEU A 154 11.63 -2.78 -5.10
N LEU A 155 11.70 -3.17 -6.38
CA LEU A 155 12.57 -4.25 -6.86
C LEU A 155 14.05 -3.91 -6.64
N GLU A 156 14.50 -2.71 -6.99
CA GLU A 156 15.87 -2.24 -6.71
C GLU A 156 16.18 -2.28 -5.20
N THR A 157 15.24 -1.87 -4.37
CA THR A 157 15.40 -1.92 -2.91
C THR A 157 15.52 -3.36 -2.42
N ALA A 158 14.68 -4.26 -2.93
CA ALA A 158 14.70 -5.69 -2.58
C ALA A 158 16.02 -6.36 -2.99
N ASP A 159 16.54 -6.05 -4.19
CA ASP A 159 17.82 -6.58 -4.67
C ASP A 159 18.99 -6.07 -3.82
N HIS A 160 18.98 -4.79 -3.45
CA HIS A 160 20.01 -4.23 -2.57
C HIS A 160 20.00 -4.88 -1.18
N VAL A 161 18.80 -5.09 -0.59
CA VAL A 161 18.67 -5.81 0.69
C VAL A 161 19.18 -7.23 0.56
N ARG A 162 18.86 -7.94 -0.52
CA ARG A 162 19.34 -9.32 -0.77
C ARG A 162 20.87 -9.36 -0.82
N THR A 163 21.50 -8.47 -1.59
CA THR A 163 22.97 -8.39 -1.66
C THR A 163 23.60 -8.20 -0.28
N LEU A 164 23.06 -7.30 0.55
CA LEU A 164 23.58 -7.06 1.92
C LEU A 164 23.44 -8.29 2.84
N LEU A 165 22.43 -9.13 2.60
CA LEU A 165 22.24 -10.36 3.39
C LEU A 165 23.12 -11.50 2.90
N ASP A 166 23.38 -11.58 1.59
CA ASP A 166 24.24 -12.60 1.00
C ASP A 166 25.72 -12.37 1.38
N ASP A 167 26.17 -11.11 1.37
CA ASP A 167 27.55 -10.72 1.79
C ASP A 167 27.87 -11.07 3.25
N GLU A 168 26.89 -11.35 4.08
CA GLU A 168 27.09 -11.79 5.48
C GLU A 168 27.38 -13.30 5.59
N HIS A 169 27.05 -14.09 4.56
CA HIS A 169 27.16 -15.55 4.57
C HIS A 169 28.44 -16.06 3.91
N ASP A 170 29.21 -15.17 3.27
CA ASP A 170 30.53 -15.45 2.70
C ASP A 170 31.67 -14.96 3.64
#